data_02f556c081ef0e79f673a7a7c445e353
#
_entry.id   02f556c081ef0e79f673a7a7c445e353
#
_cell.length_a   1.000
_cell.length_b   1.000
_cell.length_c   1.000
_cell.angle_alpha   90.00
_cell.angle_beta   90.00
_cell.angle_gamma   90.00
#
_symmetry.space_group_name_H-M   'P 1'
#
loop_
_entity.id
_entity.type
_entity.pdbx_description
1 polymer ?
#
loop_
_entity_poly.entity_id
_entity_poly.type
_entity_poly.pdbx_seq_one_letter_code
_entity_poly.pdbx_strand_id
1 'polypeptide(L)'
;MSSVKIESYGDLAAYLLRLNEELAQGGHAQIAKDVAWARMFATGSPSEFLHESKIVLNRVLKEYGDVITEAEKNDLRSAISVIDEAFRRVGGA
;
A
#
# COMPACT_ATOMS: atom_id res chain seq x y z
N MET A 1 13.68 14.05 -3.37
CA MET A 1 12.59 13.79 -2.45
C MET A 1 11.39 13.27 -3.18
N SER A 2 10.97 12.08 -2.86
CA SER A 2 9.82 11.49 -3.53
C SER A 2 8.65 11.49 -2.56
N SER A 3 7.53 12.07 -2.98
CA SER A 3 6.29 11.87 -2.29
C SER A 3 5.36 11.17 -3.28
N VAL A 4 4.77 10.09 -2.82
CA VAL A 4 3.85 9.34 -3.66
C VAL A 4 2.55 10.12 -3.80
N LYS A 5 2.03 10.14 -5.02
CA LYS A 5 0.78 10.83 -5.30
C LYS A 5 -0.22 9.78 -5.78
N ILE A 6 -1.21 9.52 -4.97
CA ILE A 6 -2.19 8.49 -5.26
C ILE A 6 -3.55 9.16 -5.44
N GLU A 7 -4.00 9.22 -6.69
CA GLU A 7 -5.25 9.90 -7.04
C GLU A 7 -6.26 8.96 -7.70
N SER A 8 -5.86 7.69 -7.88
CA SER A 8 -6.73 6.70 -8.52
C SER A 8 -6.36 5.32 -8.01
N TYR A 9 -7.23 4.35 -8.28
CA TYR A 9 -6.91 2.95 -7.97
C TYR A 9 -5.69 2.47 -8.75
N GLY A 10 -5.52 2.97 -9.98
CA GLY A 10 -4.33 2.64 -10.75
C GLY A 10 -3.05 3.15 -10.11
N ASP A 11 -3.10 4.35 -9.54
CA ASP A 11 -1.96 4.90 -8.81
C ASP A 11 -1.61 4.06 -7.59
N LEU A 12 -2.64 3.61 -6.86
CA LEU A 12 -2.42 2.75 -5.70
C LEU A 12 -1.82 1.42 -6.13
N ALA A 13 -2.32 0.82 -7.19
CA ALA A 13 -1.77 -0.44 -7.71
C ALA A 13 -0.31 -0.27 -8.13
N ALA A 14 0.03 0.84 -8.76
CA ALA A 14 1.41 1.12 -9.15
C ALA A 14 2.32 1.28 -7.93
N TYR A 15 1.82 1.94 -6.89
CA TYR A 15 2.56 2.09 -5.65
C TYR A 15 2.81 0.73 -5.00
N LEU A 16 1.79 -0.14 -4.96
CA LEU A 16 1.95 -1.47 -4.38
C LEU A 16 2.96 -2.30 -5.15
N LEU A 17 2.99 -2.18 -6.48
CA LEU A 17 3.98 -2.88 -7.29
C LEU A 17 5.39 -2.43 -6.93
N ARG A 18 5.60 -1.12 -6.85
CA ARG A 18 6.92 -0.57 -6.48
C ARG A 18 7.33 -1.03 -5.10
N LEU A 19 6.41 -0.98 -4.13
CA LEU A 19 6.68 -1.41 -2.77
C LEU A 19 7.04 -2.89 -2.71
N ASN A 20 6.30 -3.72 -3.46
CA ASN A 20 6.59 -5.14 -3.56
C ASN A 20 8.03 -5.38 -4.04
N GLU A 21 8.41 -4.68 -5.10
CA GLU A 21 9.76 -4.82 -5.65
C GLU A 21 10.84 -4.39 -4.66
N GLU A 22 10.62 -3.27 -3.98
CA GLU A 22 11.57 -2.76 -3.00
C GLU A 22 11.73 -3.71 -1.82
N LEU A 23 10.62 -4.24 -1.32
CA LEU A 23 10.67 -5.18 -0.20
C LEU A 23 11.35 -6.49 -0.60
N ALA A 24 11.06 -6.97 -1.80
CA ALA A 24 11.70 -8.20 -2.29
C ALA A 24 13.20 -8.02 -2.44
N GLN A 25 13.63 -6.88 -2.98
CA GLN A 25 15.06 -6.58 -3.13
C GLN A 25 15.76 -6.44 -1.79
N GLY A 26 15.04 -5.99 -0.77
CA GLY A 26 15.57 -5.86 0.57
C GLY A 26 15.61 -7.16 1.36
N GLY A 27 15.19 -8.26 0.76
CA GLY A 27 15.20 -9.55 1.44
C GLY A 27 13.96 -9.85 2.25
N HIS A 28 12.89 -9.08 2.08
CA HIS A 28 11.65 -9.26 2.83
C HIS A 28 10.60 -9.94 1.96
N ALA A 29 10.90 -11.17 1.53
CA ALA A 29 10.10 -11.86 0.53
C ALA A 29 8.67 -12.15 0.99
N GLN A 30 8.47 -12.45 2.27
CA GLN A 30 7.14 -12.80 2.76
C GLN A 30 6.18 -11.62 2.71
N ILE A 31 6.60 -10.47 3.23
CA ILE A 31 5.74 -9.28 3.19
C ILE A 31 5.58 -8.76 1.75
N ALA A 32 6.61 -8.95 0.92
CA ALA A 32 6.51 -8.60 -0.49
C ALA A 32 5.40 -9.40 -1.19
N LYS A 33 5.27 -10.69 -0.87
CA LYS A 33 4.19 -11.52 -1.39
C LYS A 33 2.83 -11.03 -0.91
N ASP A 34 2.74 -10.59 0.32
CA ASP A 34 1.49 -10.07 0.86
C ASP A 34 1.07 -8.78 0.16
N VAL A 35 2.04 -7.94 -0.18
CA VAL A 35 1.76 -6.72 -0.95
C VAL A 35 1.28 -7.09 -2.36
N ALA A 36 1.95 -8.06 -2.99
CA ALA A 36 1.53 -8.54 -4.31
C ALA A 36 0.12 -9.12 -4.29
N TRP A 37 -0.22 -9.84 -3.22
CA TRP A 37 -1.55 -10.40 -3.04
C TRP A 37 -2.61 -9.28 -3.01
N ALA A 38 -2.36 -8.24 -2.23
CA ALA A 38 -3.30 -7.12 -2.15
C ALA A 38 -3.49 -6.45 -3.53
N ARG A 39 -2.40 -6.35 -4.29
CA ARG A 39 -2.45 -5.73 -5.62
C ARG A 39 -3.34 -6.52 -6.59
N MET A 40 -3.47 -7.83 -6.39
CA MET A 40 -4.30 -8.65 -7.27
C MET A 40 -5.78 -8.24 -7.24
N PHE A 41 -6.22 -7.59 -6.18
CA PHE A 41 -7.60 -7.11 -6.09
C PHE A 41 -7.86 -5.83 -6.88
N ALA A 42 -6.83 -5.26 -7.50
CA ALA A 42 -6.96 -3.99 -8.22
C ALA A 42 -7.95 -4.07 -9.39
N THR A 43 -8.11 -5.26 -9.97
CA THR A 43 -9.02 -5.46 -11.10
C THR A 43 -10.37 -6.01 -10.67
N GLY A 44 -10.58 -6.18 -9.37
CA GLY A 44 -11.83 -6.72 -8.84
C GLY A 44 -12.64 -5.65 -8.12
N SER A 45 -13.17 -6.02 -6.96
CA SER A 45 -13.99 -5.11 -6.16
C SER A 45 -13.14 -3.97 -5.57
N PRO A 46 -13.53 -2.71 -5.79
CA PRO A 46 -12.79 -1.59 -5.19
C PRO A 46 -12.70 -1.65 -3.67
N SER A 47 -13.77 -2.06 -3.00
CA SER A 47 -13.74 -2.11 -1.54
C SER A 47 -12.81 -3.21 -1.02
N GLU A 48 -12.75 -4.35 -1.71
CA GLU A 48 -11.78 -5.39 -1.33
C GLU A 48 -10.36 -4.93 -1.56
N PHE A 49 -10.10 -4.28 -2.70
CA PHE A 49 -8.78 -3.76 -3.00
C PHE A 49 -8.32 -2.76 -1.94
N LEU A 50 -9.18 -1.82 -1.58
CA LEU A 50 -8.86 -0.84 -0.55
C LEU A 50 -8.62 -1.51 0.80
N HIS A 51 -9.48 -2.46 1.16
CA HIS A 51 -9.37 -3.15 2.45
C HIS A 51 -8.07 -3.94 2.56
N GLU A 52 -7.75 -4.76 1.55
CA GLU A 52 -6.53 -5.57 1.56
C GLU A 52 -5.28 -4.70 1.51
N SER A 53 -5.34 -3.62 0.73
CA SER A 53 -4.22 -2.68 0.66
C SER A 53 -3.96 -2.04 2.01
N LYS A 54 -5.01 -1.62 2.70
CA LYS A 54 -4.85 -0.99 4.02
C LYS A 54 -4.23 -1.95 5.01
N ILE A 55 -4.70 -3.20 5.03
CA ILE A 55 -4.17 -4.21 5.95
C ILE A 55 -2.67 -4.38 5.74
N VAL A 56 -2.25 -4.59 4.50
CA VAL A 56 -0.84 -4.88 4.23
C VAL A 56 0.05 -3.65 4.44
N LEU A 57 -0.43 -2.46 4.08
CA LEU A 57 0.36 -1.24 4.27
C LEU A 57 0.56 -0.93 5.74
N ASN A 58 -0.46 -1.15 6.57
CA ASN A 58 -0.32 -1.00 8.02
C ASN A 58 0.67 -2.01 8.59
N ARG A 59 0.67 -3.23 8.09
CA ARG A 59 1.65 -4.24 8.51
C ARG A 59 3.07 -3.84 8.14
N VAL A 60 3.27 -3.35 6.93
CA VAL A 60 4.60 -2.89 6.51
C VAL A 60 5.08 -1.78 7.44
N LEU A 61 4.23 -0.81 7.70
CA LEU A 61 4.61 0.32 8.55
C LEU A 61 4.93 -0.14 9.97
N LYS A 62 4.13 -1.05 10.51
CA LYS A 62 4.29 -1.53 11.88
C LYS A 62 5.49 -2.48 12.03
N GLU A 63 5.63 -3.44 11.13
CA GLU A 63 6.61 -4.52 11.28
C GLU A 63 7.96 -4.18 10.66
N TYR A 64 7.97 -3.32 9.65
CA TYR A 64 9.19 -3.01 8.91
C TYR A 64 9.58 -1.53 8.97
N GLY A 65 8.92 -0.77 9.85
CA GLY A 65 9.20 0.66 9.98
C GLY A 65 10.66 0.96 10.36
N ASP A 66 11.33 0.03 11.03
CA ASP A 66 12.71 0.23 11.45
C ASP A 66 13.70 -0.01 10.32
N VAL A 67 13.32 -0.70 9.26
CA VAL A 67 14.24 -1.05 8.16
C VAL A 67 13.98 -0.24 6.90
N ILE A 68 12.91 0.52 6.84
CA ILE A 68 12.63 1.40 5.70
C ILE A 68 12.97 2.84 6.06
N THR A 69 13.16 3.66 5.05
CA THR A 69 13.53 5.06 5.26
C THR A 69 12.36 5.90 5.76
N GLU A 70 12.64 7.08 6.29
CA GLU A 70 11.58 8.02 6.68
C GLU A 70 10.73 8.44 5.49
N ALA A 71 11.35 8.61 4.32
CA ALA A 71 10.61 8.93 3.11
C ALA A 71 9.61 7.83 2.77
N GLU A 72 10.04 6.57 2.89
CA GLU A 72 9.16 5.44 2.64
C GLU A 72 8.03 5.34 3.66
N LYS A 73 8.32 5.63 4.92
CA LYS A 73 7.27 5.68 5.95
C LYS A 73 6.25 6.76 5.66
N ASN A 74 6.71 7.90 5.21
CA ASN A 74 5.79 8.99 4.84
C ASN A 74 4.92 8.61 3.66
N ASP A 75 5.49 7.91 2.67
CA ASP A 75 4.72 7.42 1.53
C ASP A 75 3.65 6.41 1.99
N LEU A 76 4.01 5.51 2.92
CA LEU A 76 3.05 4.55 3.47
C LEU A 76 1.90 5.27 4.18
N ARG A 77 2.21 6.25 5.01
CA ARG A 77 1.18 7.01 5.71
C ARG A 77 0.27 7.76 4.75
N SER A 78 0.84 8.32 3.69
CA SER A 78 0.07 9.00 2.66
C SER A 78 -0.87 8.05 1.95
N ALA A 79 -0.38 6.87 1.58
CA ALA A 79 -1.18 5.86 0.90
C ALA A 79 -2.34 5.39 1.81
N ILE A 80 -2.05 5.14 3.08
CA ILE A 80 -3.08 4.72 4.03
C ILE A 80 -4.15 5.81 4.19
N SER A 81 -3.73 7.07 4.25
CA SER A 81 -4.65 8.19 4.36
C SER A 81 -5.57 8.28 3.14
N VAL A 82 -5.01 8.09 1.95
CA VAL A 82 -5.81 8.08 0.72
C VAL A 82 -6.84 6.95 0.74
N ILE A 83 -6.43 5.77 1.22
CA ILE A 83 -7.33 4.62 1.32
C ILE A 83 -8.48 4.93 2.28
N ASP A 84 -8.18 5.49 3.45
CA ASP A 84 -9.21 5.83 4.42
C ASP A 84 -10.21 6.82 3.85
N GLU A 85 -9.73 7.80 3.11
CA GLU A 85 -10.60 8.77 2.47
C GLU A 85 -11.47 8.13 1.40
N ALA A 86 -10.89 7.21 0.62
CA ALA A 86 -11.64 6.49 -0.41
C ALA A 86 -12.73 5.62 0.20
N PHE A 87 -12.48 5.00 1.35
CA PHE A 87 -13.51 4.24 2.06
C PHE A 87 -14.70 5.11 2.43
N ARG A 88 -14.44 6.32 2.89
CA ARG A 88 -15.53 7.24 3.24
C ARG A 88 -16.36 7.59 2.02
N ARG A 89 -15.72 7.73 0.85
CA ARG A 89 -16.42 8.09 -0.38
C ARG A 89 -17.31 6.97 -0.91
N VAL A 90 -16.87 5.72 -0.77
CA VAL A 90 -17.66 4.59 -1.26
C VAL A 90 -18.66 4.08 -0.24
N GLY A 91 -18.80 4.78 0.89
CA GLY A 91 -19.79 4.44 1.89
C GLY A 91 -19.42 3.25 2.75
N GLY A 92 -18.15 2.88 2.80
CA GLY A 92 -17.68 1.79 3.63
C GLY A 92 -17.33 2.19 5.04
N ALA A 93 -17.57 3.41 5.37
CA ALA A 93 -17.20 3.93 6.68
C ALA A 93 -18.11 3.42 7.77
#